data_4906f7597dd326911ccb0111ccc1227a
#
_entry.id   4906f7597dd326911ccb0111ccc1227a
#
_cell.length_a   1.000
_cell.length_b   1.000
_cell.length_c   1.000
_cell.angle_alpha   90.00
_cell.angle_beta   90.00
_cell.angle_gamma   90.00
#
_symmetry.space_group_name_H-M   'P 1'
#
loop_
_entity.id
_entity.type
_entity.pdbx_description
1 polymer ?
#
loop_
_entity_poly.entity_id
_entity_poly.type
_entity_poly.pdbx_seq_one_letter_code
_entity_poly.pdbx_strand_id
1 'polypeptide(L)'
;MIKLLVVILNKDKNLKTILKKYKLSFNIITYARGTASKSILSYFGLDEVKKDIYFSLIPSSLEEKILTEIETKLKLKRRGEGIGFTIGLKSSNKFIKDILESSDLVMPGKNEYSLVVTIVKEGLSDHVMNAAKKAGATGGTVLYGRSLGSSRTIFASIQVEPEKDIVLNIVSNEIKNKVMESINKEAGIKTEARGVIMSFKIDNIIGLND
;
A
#
# COMPACT_ATOMS: atom_id res chain seq x y z
N MET A 1 -16.50 14.19 1.77
CA MET A 1 -16.03 12.80 2.04
C MET A 1 -14.51 12.83 2.21
N ILE A 2 -13.97 11.99 3.09
CA ILE A 2 -12.52 11.92 3.34
C ILE A 2 -11.95 10.70 2.63
N LYS A 3 -10.77 10.84 2.07
CA LYS A 3 -10.02 9.76 1.43
C LYS A 3 -8.64 9.60 2.06
N LEU A 4 -8.19 8.37 2.13
CA LEU A 4 -6.80 8.05 2.43
C LEU A 4 -6.02 8.08 1.11
N LEU A 5 -5.11 9.03 0.98
CA LEU A 5 -4.12 9.06 -0.09
C LEU A 5 -2.92 8.22 0.34
N VAL A 6 -2.52 7.30 -0.50
CA VAL A 6 -1.29 6.51 -0.35
C VAL A 6 -0.38 6.80 -1.54
N VAL A 7 0.87 7.18 -1.29
CA VAL A 7 1.87 7.40 -2.32
C VAL A 7 3.12 6.61 -1.98
N ILE A 8 3.56 5.76 -2.91
CA ILE A 8 4.73 4.88 -2.78
C ILE A 8 5.78 5.35 -3.78
N LEU A 9 6.95 5.74 -3.30
CA LEU A 9 8.04 6.30 -4.11
C LEU A 9 9.33 5.52 -3.90
N ASN A 10 10.22 5.50 -4.91
CA ASN A 10 11.58 4.98 -4.73
C ASN A 10 12.43 5.87 -3.82
N LYS A 11 12.15 7.18 -3.82
CA LYS A 11 12.81 8.19 -2.99
C LYS A 11 11.91 9.41 -2.89
N ASP A 12 11.92 10.09 -1.75
CA ASP A 12 11.20 11.36 -1.59
C ASP A 12 11.67 12.38 -2.64
N LYS A 13 10.74 12.77 -3.53
CA LYS A 13 10.95 13.74 -4.61
C LYS A 13 10.16 15.01 -4.35
N ASN A 14 10.23 15.56 -3.16
CA ASN A 14 9.50 16.77 -2.77
C ASN A 14 7.98 16.57 -2.56
N LEU A 15 7.51 15.34 -2.34
CA LEU A 15 6.10 15.08 -2.02
C LEU A 15 5.67 15.86 -0.77
N LYS A 16 6.54 15.95 0.24
CA LYS A 16 6.30 16.75 1.45
C LYS A 16 5.95 18.20 1.14
N THR A 17 6.60 18.81 0.15
CA THR A 17 6.34 20.20 -0.26
C THR A 17 4.97 20.34 -0.91
N ILE A 18 4.58 19.35 -1.74
CA ILE A 18 3.25 19.33 -2.36
C ILE A 18 2.18 19.20 -1.27
N LEU A 19 2.30 18.24 -0.35
CA LEU A 19 1.32 18.01 0.71
C LEU A 19 1.19 19.22 1.66
N LYS A 20 2.30 19.88 2.01
CA LYS A 20 2.29 21.12 2.82
C LYS A 20 1.51 22.25 2.17
N LYS A 21 1.62 22.42 0.84
CA LYS A 21 0.87 23.44 0.09
C LYS A 21 -0.64 23.33 0.30
N TYR A 22 -1.15 22.10 0.44
CA TYR A 22 -2.58 21.83 0.70
C TYR A 22 -2.96 21.87 2.17
N LYS A 23 -2.03 22.22 3.08
CA LYS A 23 -2.24 22.32 4.54
C LYS A 23 -2.86 21.03 5.14
N LEU A 24 -2.49 19.88 4.60
CA LEU A 24 -3.00 18.60 5.09
C LEU A 24 -2.45 18.32 6.49
N SER A 25 -3.36 18.10 7.44
CA SER A 25 -3.02 17.99 8.87
C SER A 25 -2.51 16.61 9.26
N PHE A 26 -2.77 15.58 8.45
CA PHE A 26 -2.36 14.20 8.73
C PHE A 26 -1.48 13.67 7.62
N ASN A 27 -0.20 13.48 7.95
CA ASN A 27 0.77 12.92 7.03
C ASN A 27 1.71 11.99 7.80
N ILE A 28 1.77 10.73 7.39
CA ILE A 28 2.68 9.71 7.94
C ILE A 28 3.58 9.24 6.81
N ILE A 29 4.86 9.04 7.12
CA ILE A 29 5.82 8.39 6.23
C ILE A 29 6.32 7.11 6.89
N THR A 30 6.42 6.04 6.12
CA THR A 30 7.07 4.79 6.53
C THR A 30 7.94 4.26 5.40
N TYR A 31 8.76 3.29 5.73
CA TYR A 31 9.70 2.68 4.80
C TYR A 31 9.25 1.26 4.44
N ALA A 32 9.53 0.86 3.20
CA ALA A 32 9.15 -0.42 2.68
C ALA A 32 10.15 -0.94 1.64
N ARG A 33 9.94 -2.17 1.18
CA ARG A 33 10.67 -2.81 0.10
C ARG A 33 9.77 -3.00 -1.12
N GLY A 34 10.25 -2.59 -2.28
CA GLY A 34 9.61 -2.87 -3.57
C GLY A 34 10.06 -4.23 -4.11
N THR A 35 9.13 -4.98 -4.71
CA THR A 35 9.36 -6.35 -5.22
C THR A 35 9.20 -6.46 -6.74
N ALA A 36 9.06 -5.34 -7.44
CA ALA A 36 8.73 -5.31 -8.88
C ALA A 36 9.94 -5.39 -9.82
N SER A 37 11.18 -5.50 -9.33
CA SER A 37 12.33 -5.48 -10.22
C SER A 37 12.49 -6.80 -10.99
N LYS A 38 12.72 -6.67 -12.29
CA LYS A 38 13.16 -7.74 -13.20
C LYS A 38 14.63 -7.54 -13.57
N SER A 39 15.51 -7.22 -12.63
CA SER A 39 16.88 -6.94 -12.96
C SER A 39 17.75 -8.16 -12.70
N ILE A 40 18.83 -8.27 -13.47
CA ILE A 40 19.92 -9.25 -13.26
C ILE A 40 20.45 -9.16 -11.82
N LEU A 41 20.25 -8.03 -11.15
CA LEU A 41 20.61 -7.80 -9.75
C LEU A 41 19.84 -8.68 -8.77
N SER A 42 18.65 -9.20 -9.12
CA SER A 42 17.90 -10.15 -8.27
C SER A 42 18.67 -11.47 -8.09
N TYR A 43 19.45 -11.88 -9.09
CA TYR A 43 20.32 -13.06 -8.96
C TYR A 43 21.46 -12.87 -7.95
N PHE A 44 21.81 -11.64 -7.64
CA PHE A 44 22.89 -11.30 -6.69
C PHE A 44 22.38 -10.88 -5.32
N GLY A 45 21.06 -10.97 -5.06
CA GLY A 45 20.47 -10.54 -3.78
C GLY A 45 20.52 -9.02 -3.54
N LEU A 46 20.83 -8.22 -4.58
CA LEU A 46 20.98 -6.76 -4.50
C LEU A 46 19.69 -6.00 -4.88
N ASP A 47 18.57 -6.68 -4.94
CA ASP A 47 17.32 -6.21 -5.56
C ASP A 47 16.33 -5.56 -4.59
N GLU A 48 16.77 -5.21 -3.39
CA GLU A 48 15.92 -4.51 -2.44
C GLU A 48 15.83 -3.02 -2.74
N VAL A 49 14.86 -2.63 -3.56
CA VAL A 49 14.57 -1.21 -3.78
C VAL A 49 13.82 -0.66 -2.57
N LYS A 50 14.51 0.15 -1.76
CA LYS A 50 13.87 0.89 -0.67
C LYS A 50 12.78 1.81 -1.22
N LYS A 51 11.65 1.82 -0.55
CA LYS A 51 10.48 2.64 -0.87
C LYS A 51 10.11 3.52 0.30
N ASP A 52 9.73 4.75 0.00
CA ASP A 52 9.05 5.63 0.94
C ASP A 52 7.54 5.54 0.68
N ILE A 53 6.75 5.29 1.74
CA ILE A 53 5.30 5.28 1.66
C ILE A 53 4.75 6.44 2.47
N TYR A 54 3.91 7.22 1.83
CA TYR A 54 3.20 8.33 2.43
C TYR A 54 1.73 7.99 2.59
N PHE A 55 1.20 8.22 3.77
CA PHE A 55 -0.21 8.18 4.08
C PHE A 55 -0.69 9.58 4.43
N SER A 56 -1.70 10.08 3.73
CA SER A 56 -2.28 11.40 3.99
C SER A 56 -3.80 11.32 3.94
N LEU A 57 -4.47 12.09 4.79
CA LEU A 57 -5.91 12.25 4.69
C LEU A 57 -6.21 13.50 3.86
N ILE A 58 -7.02 13.34 2.82
CA ILE A 58 -7.38 14.39 1.89
C ILE A 58 -8.90 14.54 1.78
N PRO A 59 -9.41 15.78 1.61
CA PRO A 59 -10.78 16.00 1.19
C PRO A 59 -10.99 15.48 -0.23
N SER A 60 -12.13 14.85 -0.49
CA SER A 60 -12.45 14.36 -1.85
C SER A 60 -12.55 15.50 -2.87
N SER A 61 -12.89 16.72 -2.45
CA SER A 61 -12.91 17.90 -3.32
C SER A 61 -11.53 18.34 -3.84
N LEU A 62 -10.44 17.94 -3.17
CA LEU A 62 -9.07 18.23 -3.58
C LEU A 62 -8.36 17.04 -4.23
N GLU A 63 -9.00 15.89 -4.31
CA GLU A 63 -8.39 14.64 -4.78
C GLU A 63 -7.77 14.77 -6.16
N GLU A 64 -8.56 15.14 -7.16
CA GLU A 64 -8.10 15.24 -8.54
C GLU A 64 -6.93 16.22 -8.66
N LYS A 65 -7.04 17.40 -8.02
CA LYS A 65 -6.01 18.42 -8.03
C LYS A 65 -4.70 17.94 -7.40
N ILE A 66 -4.80 17.25 -6.27
CA ILE A 66 -3.63 16.69 -5.56
C ILE A 66 -2.99 15.59 -6.38
N LEU A 67 -3.77 14.63 -6.91
CA LEU A 67 -3.27 13.53 -7.72
C LEU A 67 -2.59 14.03 -9.00
N THR A 68 -3.20 14.98 -9.72
CA THR A 68 -2.63 15.58 -10.94
C THR A 68 -1.31 16.29 -10.63
N GLU A 69 -1.24 17.06 -9.53
CA GLU A 69 0.00 17.74 -9.16
C GLU A 69 1.10 16.74 -8.76
N ILE A 70 0.77 15.68 -8.01
CA ILE A 70 1.70 14.62 -7.64
C ILE A 70 2.20 13.90 -8.90
N GLU A 71 1.29 13.44 -9.76
CA GLU A 71 1.63 12.70 -10.98
C GLU A 71 2.59 13.51 -11.87
N THR A 72 2.28 14.79 -12.08
CA THR A 72 3.05 15.68 -12.95
C THR A 72 4.41 16.03 -12.35
N LYS A 73 4.45 16.52 -11.11
CA LYS A 73 5.69 16.99 -10.47
C LYS A 73 6.66 15.87 -10.14
N LEU A 74 6.14 14.71 -9.74
CA LEU A 74 6.96 13.54 -9.42
C LEU A 74 7.19 12.63 -10.63
N LYS A 75 6.63 12.97 -11.78
CA LYS A 75 6.77 12.24 -13.05
C LYS A 75 6.35 10.78 -12.94
N LEU A 76 5.28 10.49 -12.20
CA LEU A 76 4.84 9.11 -11.91
C LEU A 76 4.43 8.30 -13.15
N LYS A 77 4.16 8.97 -14.30
CA LYS A 77 3.97 8.29 -15.59
C LYS A 77 5.23 7.57 -16.10
N ARG A 78 6.39 7.85 -15.53
CA ARG A 78 7.61 7.13 -15.89
C ARG A 78 7.68 5.84 -15.08
N ARG A 79 8.00 4.75 -15.78
CA ARG A 79 8.13 3.42 -15.14
C ARG A 79 9.12 3.46 -13.98
N GLY A 80 8.71 2.90 -12.85
CA GLY A 80 9.54 2.76 -11.66
C GLY A 80 9.63 4.01 -10.77
N GLU A 81 9.01 5.15 -11.13
CA GLU A 81 9.11 6.37 -10.32
C GLU A 81 8.27 6.30 -9.04
N GLY A 82 7.12 5.66 -9.10
CA GLY A 82 6.23 5.47 -7.96
C GLY A 82 4.79 5.26 -8.37
N ILE A 83 3.93 5.09 -7.38
CA ILE A 83 2.50 4.92 -7.57
C ILE A 83 1.76 5.70 -6.49
N GLY A 84 0.64 6.30 -6.84
CA GLY A 84 -0.27 6.96 -5.89
C GLY A 84 -1.70 6.51 -6.12
N PHE A 85 -2.44 6.31 -5.04
CA PHE A 85 -3.84 5.92 -5.11
C PHE A 85 -4.62 6.42 -3.90
N THR A 86 -5.93 6.43 -4.02
CA THR A 86 -6.83 6.84 -2.95
C THR A 86 -7.81 5.74 -2.58
N ILE A 87 -8.18 5.71 -1.31
CA ILE A 87 -9.19 4.81 -0.74
C ILE A 87 -10.19 5.65 0.03
N GLY A 88 -11.48 5.49 -0.28
CA GLY A 88 -12.56 6.17 0.42
C GLY A 88 -12.71 5.67 1.87
N LEU A 89 -12.81 6.59 2.83
CA LEU A 89 -13.09 6.23 4.21
C LEU A 89 -14.59 6.16 4.44
N LYS A 90 -15.06 5.00 4.92
CA LYS A 90 -16.48 4.82 5.30
C LYS A 90 -16.80 5.43 6.66
N SER A 91 -15.84 5.44 7.58
CA SER A 91 -15.98 6.00 8.92
C SER A 91 -14.66 6.52 9.45
N SER A 92 -14.72 7.53 10.30
CA SER A 92 -13.58 8.09 11.01
C SER A 92 -14.05 8.62 12.37
N ASN A 93 -13.12 8.85 13.30
CA ASN A 93 -13.44 9.50 14.57
C ASN A 93 -13.78 10.99 14.33
N LYS A 94 -14.40 11.63 15.36
CA LYS A 94 -14.83 13.03 15.30
C LYS A 94 -13.67 13.98 14.95
N PHE A 95 -12.49 13.75 15.52
CA PHE A 95 -11.30 14.57 15.29
C PHE A 95 -10.94 14.70 13.79
N ILE A 96 -11.01 13.59 13.05
CA ILE A 96 -10.73 13.60 11.59
C ILE A 96 -11.85 14.31 10.83
N LYS A 97 -13.11 14.15 11.27
CA LYS A 97 -14.24 14.87 10.67
C LYS A 97 -14.09 16.38 10.86
N ASP A 98 -13.80 16.83 12.06
CA ASP A 98 -13.68 18.26 12.40
C ASP A 98 -12.54 18.95 11.62
N ILE A 99 -11.44 18.22 11.31
CA ILE A 99 -10.32 18.73 10.49
C ILE A 99 -10.71 18.93 9.02
N LEU A 100 -11.68 18.16 8.52
CA LEU A 100 -11.95 18.04 7.07
C LEU A 100 -13.40 18.38 6.69
N GLU A 101 -14.18 18.98 7.58
CA GLU A 101 -15.61 19.25 7.41
C GLU A 101 -15.98 20.35 6.40
N SER A 102 -15.33 20.39 5.25
CA SER A 102 -15.74 21.31 4.18
C SER A 102 -15.75 20.70 2.79
N SER A 103 -16.10 19.43 2.63
CA SER A 103 -16.07 18.87 1.27
C SER A 103 -17.33 18.10 0.92
N ASP A 104 -17.98 18.59 -0.13
CA ASP A 104 -19.17 18.04 -0.79
C ASP A 104 -18.94 16.64 -1.38
N LEU A 105 -20.06 15.94 -1.61
CA LEU A 105 -20.14 14.61 -2.21
C LEU A 105 -19.44 14.57 -3.57
N VAL A 106 -18.44 13.71 -3.71
CA VAL A 106 -17.79 13.43 -4.99
C VAL A 106 -18.10 12.01 -5.45
N MET A 107 -18.39 11.89 -6.74
CA MET A 107 -18.70 10.63 -7.43
C MET A 107 -17.57 9.61 -7.30
N PRO A 108 -17.86 8.30 -7.21
CA PRO A 108 -16.83 7.27 -7.23
C PRO A 108 -16.07 7.29 -8.56
N GLY A 109 -14.75 7.32 -8.51
CA GLY A 109 -13.88 7.19 -9.68
C GLY A 109 -14.05 5.84 -10.40
N LYS A 110 -13.48 5.72 -11.60
CA LYS A 110 -13.44 4.44 -12.33
C LYS A 110 -12.69 3.41 -11.50
N ASN A 111 -13.42 2.39 -11.09
CA ASN A 111 -12.95 1.36 -10.18
C ASN A 111 -12.41 0.15 -10.96
N GLU A 112 -11.24 0.28 -11.54
CA GLU A 112 -10.61 -0.78 -12.34
C GLU A 112 -9.64 -1.63 -11.54
N TYR A 113 -9.18 -1.13 -10.37
CA TYR A 113 -8.15 -1.76 -9.55
C TYR A 113 -8.58 -1.97 -8.09
N SER A 114 -7.96 -2.96 -7.48
CA SER A 114 -8.07 -3.26 -6.05
C SER A 114 -6.70 -3.32 -5.41
N LEU A 115 -6.62 -2.89 -4.14
CA LEU A 115 -5.48 -3.13 -3.27
C LEU A 115 -5.73 -4.45 -2.52
N VAL A 116 -4.91 -5.45 -2.77
CA VAL A 116 -4.85 -6.68 -1.97
C VAL A 116 -3.77 -6.52 -0.91
N VAL A 117 -4.17 -6.64 0.35
CA VAL A 117 -3.29 -6.57 1.51
C VAL A 117 -3.18 -7.96 2.11
N THR A 118 -1.97 -8.47 2.24
CA THR A 118 -1.69 -9.76 2.87
C THR A 118 -0.76 -9.56 4.05
N ILE A 119 -1.16 -10.03 5.23
CA ILE A 119 -0.36 -9.97 6.46
C ILE A 119 0.08 -11.39 6.79
N VAL A 120 1.38 -11.64 6.85
CA VAL A 120 1.98 -12.94 7.14
C VAL A 120 3.02 -12.84 8.25
N LYS A 121 3.55 -13.97 8.72
CA LYS A 121 4.73 -13.99 9.58
C LYS A 121 5.91 -13.35 8.86
N GLU A 122 6.79 -12.72 9.64
CA GLU A 122 8.06 -12.18 9.15
C GLU A 122 8.84 -13.20 8.30
N GLY A 123 9.46 -12.71 7.21
CA GLY A 123 10.27 -13.52 6.29
C GLY A 123 9.47 -14.32 5.27
N LEU A 124 8.13 -14.27 5.28
CA LEU A 124 7.28 -15.03 4.35
C LEU A 124 6.62 -14.17 3.26
N SER A 125 7.02 -12.92 3.12
CA SER A 125 6.54 -12.03 2.05
C SER A 125 6.85 -12.56 0.66
N ASP A 126 7.99 -13.24 0.45
CA ASP A 126 8.36 -13.81 -0.84
C ASP A 126 7.42 -14.95 -1.27
N HIS A 127 6.90 -15.75 -0.34
CA HIS A 127 5.87 -16.75 -0.63
C HIS A 127 4.60 -16.09 -1.16
N VAL A 128 4.16 -15.00 -0.51
CA VAL A 128 3.01 -14.20 -0.97
C VAL A 128 3.27 -13.63 -2.36
N MET A 129 4.44 -13.04 -2.59
CA MET A 129 4.77 -12.41 -3.87
C MET A 129 4.88 -13.42 -5.01
N ASN A 130 5.46 -14.60 -4.75
CA ASN A 130 5.54 -15.68 -5.74
C ASN A 130 4.14 -16.18 -6.11
N ALA A 131 3.26 -16.38 -5.13
CA ALA A 131 1.87 -16.76 -5.36
C ALA A 131 1.10 -15.69 -6.15
N ALA A 132 1.26 -14.41 -5.80
CA ALA A 132 0.63 -13.30 -6.50
C ALA A 132 1.10 -13.19 -7.96
N LYS A 133 2.42 -13.29 -8.20
CA LYS A 133 3.01 -13.24 -9.55
C LYS A 133 2.54 -14.41 -10.43
N LYS A 134 2.45 -15.64 -9.90
CA LYS A 134 1.89 -16.80 -10.62
C LYS A 134 0.45 -16.55 -11.08
N ALA A 135 -0.30 -15.74 -10.35
CA ALA A 135 -1.68 -15.39 -10.67
C ALA A 135 -1.83 -14.15 -11.56
N GLY A 136 -0.72 -13.48 -11.92
CA GLY A 136 -0.68 -12.34 -12.84
C GLY A 136 -0.38 -10.98 -12.19
N ALA A 137 -0.11 -10.90 -10.90
CA ALA A 137 0.33 -9.65 -10.29
C ALA A 137 1.72 -9.26 -10.80
N THR A 138 1.92 -8.00 -11.16
CA THR A 138 3.18 -7.48 -11.71
C THR A 138 4.23 -7.19 -10.64
N GLY A 139 3.78 -6.91 -9.40
CA GLY A 139 4.66 -6.60 -8.29
C GLY A 139 3.90 -6.27 -7.01
N GLY A 140 4.62 -5.82 -6.00
CA GLY A 140 4.05 -5.40 -4.74
C GLY A 140 5.05 -4.60 -3.90
N THR A 141 4.58 -4.19 -2.74
CA THR A 141 5.37 -3.47 -1.75
C THR A 141 5.25 -4.17 -0.42
N VAL A 142 6.36 -4.44 0.24
CA VAL A 142 6.40 -5.08 1.56
C VAL A 142 6.71 -4.04 2.62
N LEU A 143 5.83 -3.94 3.62
CA LEU A 143 6.06 -3.20 4.86
C LEU A 143 6.38 -4.19 5.98
N TYR A 144 7.17 -3.72 6.92
CA TYR A 144 7.51 -4.46 8.13
C TYR A 144 6.73 -3.88 9.31
N GLY A 145 6.16 -4.75 10.11
CA GLY A 145 5.36 -4.35 11.25
C GLY A 145 5.43 -5.35 12.40
N ARG A 146 4.75 -5.05 13.49
CA ARG A 146 4.60 -5.93 14.65
C ARG A 146 3.13 -6.11 14.98
N SER A 147 2.77 -7.34 15.36
CA SER A 147 1.43 -7.64 15.83
C SER A 147 1.27 -7.16 17.27
N LEU A 148 0.29 -6.31 17.55
CA LEU A 148 -0.02 -5.87 18.90
C LEU A 148 -1.08 -6.81 19.52
N GLY A 149 -0.74 -7.43 20.63
CA GLY A 149 -1.74 -7.83 21.64
C GLY A 149 -2.16 -9.29 21.78
N SER A 150 -1.94 -10.28 20.91
CA SER A 150 -2.55 -11.59 21.12
C SER A 150 -1.65 -12.82 21.15
N SER A 151 -0.39 -12.67 20.83
CA SER A 151 0.56 -13.79 20.82
C SER A 151 1.91 -13.33 21.40
N ARG A 152 1.93 -13.10 22.70
CA ARG A 152 3.15 -12.71 23.40
C ARG A 152 4.01 -13.95 23.56
N THR A 153 5.15 -14.00 22.87
CA THR A 153 6.18 -15.01 23.15
C THR A 153 7.08 -14.45 24.25
N ILE A 154 7.21 -15.18 25.35
CA ILE A 154 8.14 -14.81 26.42
C ILE A 154 9.47 -15.51 26.11
N PHE A 155 10.51 -14.72 25.81
CA PHE A 155 11.87 -15.21 25.67
C PHE A 155 12.75 -14.52 26.71
N ALA A 156 13.39 -15.30 27.57
CA ALA A 156 14.26 -14.79 28.66
C ALA A 156 13.60 -13.68 29.51
N SER A 157 12.33 -13.84 29.86
CA SER A 157 11.52 -12.86 30.64
C SER A 157 11.22 -11.54 29.87
N ILE A 158 11.56 -11.44 28.59
CA ILE A 158 11.21 -10.31 27.73
C ILE A 158 9.99 -10.68 26.89
N GLN A 159 8.98 -9.81 26.91
CA GLN A 159 7.83 -9.94 25.99
C GLN A 159 8.25 -9.53 24.58
N VAL A 160 8.25 -10.47 23.63
CA VAL A 160 8.52 -10.21 22.23
C VAL A 160 7.18 -10.27 21.48
N GLU A 161 6.83 -9.17 20.83
CA GLU A 161 5.69 -9.13 19.91
C GLU A 161 6.11 -9.71 18.56
N PRO A 162 5.33 -10.65 17.97
CA PRO A 162 5.72 -11.28 16.72
C PRO A 162 5.72 -10.28 15.57
N GLU A 163 6.83 -10.24 14.84
CA GLU A 163 6.98 -9.42 13.64
C GLU A 163 6.15 -9.98 12.47
N LYS A 164 5.78 -9.09 11.56
CA LYS A 164 4.91 -9.36 10.43
C LYS A 164 5.41 -8.69 9.17
N ASP A 165 5.26 -9.39 8.06
CA ASP A 165 5.33 -8.79 6.74
C ASP A 165 3.92 -8.41 6.28
N ILE A 166 3.76 -7.20 5.76
CA ILE A 166 2.52 -6.69 5.19
C ILE A 166 2.77 -6.45 3.70
N VAL A 167 2.18 -7.27 2.86
CA VAL A 167 2.35 -7.21 1.41
C VAL A 167 1.18 -6.47 0.78
N LEU A 168 1.49 -5.43 0.02
CA LEU A 168 0.54 -4.63 -0.74
C LEU A 168 0.66 -4.96 -2.22
N ASN A 169 -0.38 -5.51 -2.83
CA ASN A 169 -0.46 -5.74 -4.28
C ASN A 169 -1.60 -4.91 -4.86
N ILE A 170 -1.32 -4.12 -5.90
CA ILE A 170 -2.34 -3.45 -6.70
C ILE A 170 -2.57 -4.32 -7.93
N VAL A 171 -3.81 -4.72 -8.13
CA VAL A 171 -4.20 -5.64 -9.20
C VAL A 171 -5.48 -5.18 -9.88
N SER A 172 -5.67 -5.48 -11.15
CA SER A 172 -6.94 -5.25 -11.82
C SER A 172 -8.05 -6.09 -11.16
N ASN A 173 -9.28 -5.59 -11.20
CA ASN A 173 -10.42 -6.32 -10.65
C ASN A 173 -10.65 -7.67 -11.33
N GLU A 174 -10.21 -7.82 -12.58
CA GLU A 174 -10.33 -9.06 -13.36
C GLU A 174 -9.52 -10.20 -12.74
N ILE A 175 -8.30 -9.92 -12.30
CA ILE A 175 -7.41 -10.94 -11.73
C ILE A 175 -7.43 -10.99 -10.20
N LYS A 176 -8.10 -10.04 -9.53
CA LYS A 176 -8.11 -9.92 -8.06
C LYS A 176 -8.44 -11.25 -7.36
N ASN A 177 -9.53 -11.88 -7.74
CA ASN A 177 -9.97 -13.11 -7.09
C ASN A 177 -8.95 -14.24 -7.28
N LYS A 178 -8.43 -14.40 -8.51
CA LYS A 178 -7.39 -15.38 -8.83
C LYS A 178 -6.11 -15.13 -8.02
N VAL A 179 -5.72 -13.87 -7.83
CA VAL A 179 -4.55 -13.51 -7.01
C VAL A 179 -4.81 -13.85 -5.55
N MET A 180 -5.97 -13.47 -5.00
CA MET A 180 -6.33 -13.78 -3.60
C MET A 180 -6.40 -15.28 -3.33
N GLU A 181 -6.95 -16.07 -4.25
CA GLU A 181 -7.01 -17.53 -4.15
C GLU A 181 -5.61 -18.15 -4.18
N SER A 182 -4.75 -17.71 -5.11
CA SER A 182 -3.36 -18.17 -5.21
C SER A 182 -2.60 -17.88 -3.92
N ILE A 183 -2.71 -16.67 -3.38
CA ILE A 183 -2.07 -16.30 -2.12
C ILE A 183 -2.65 -17.14 -0.96
N ASN A 184 -3.96 -17.33 -0.90
CA ASN A 184 -4.60 -18.09 0.17
C ASN A 184 -4.14 -19.55 0.19
N LYS A 185 -3.91 -20.15 -0.98
CA LYS A 185 -3.39 -21.52 -1.11
C LYS A 185 -1.97 -21.64 -0.57
N GLU A 186 -1.08 -20.70 -0.91
CA GLU A 186 0.36 -20.81 -0.63
C GLU A 186 0.75 -20.15 0.72
N ALA A 187 0.02 -19.13 1.14
CA ALA A 187 0.34 -18.31 2.32
C ALA A 187 -0.87 -17.99 3.22
N GLY A 188 -2.02 -18.63 3.04
CA GLY A 188 -3.23 -18.37 3.81
C GLY A 188 -3.17 -18.84 5.27
N ILE A 189 -4.27 -18.64 5.99
CA ILE A 189 -4.35 -18.88 7.46
C ILE A 189 -4.04 -20.33 7.88
N LYS A 190 -4.26 -21.31 7.00
CA LYS A 190 -4.00 -22.72 7.25
C LYS A 190 -2.57 -23.15 6.91
N THR A 191 -1.75 -22.27 6.37
CA THR A 191 -0.35 -22.54 6.02
C THR A 191 0.58 -22.10 7.16
N GLU A 192 1.87 -22.37 7.02
CA GLU A 192 2.90 -21.89 7.94
C GLU A 192 2.92 -20.35 8.06
N ALA A 193 2.61 -19.65 6.97
CA ALA A 193 2.56 -18.19 6.92
C ALA A 193 1.43 -17.60 7.75
N ARG A 194 0.37 -18.35 8.02
CA ARG A 194 -0.85 -17.92 8.73
C ARG A 194 -1.38 -16.60 8.22
N GLY A 195 -1.41 -16.46 6.88
CA GLY A 195 -1.74 -15.22 6.19
C GLY A 195 -3.20 -14.81 6.36
N VAL A 196 -3.39 -13.53 6.63
CA VAL A 196 -4.68 -12.85 6.57
C VAL A 196 -4.68 -12.01 5.30
N ILE A 197 -5.68 -12.21 4.44
CA ILE A 197 -5.78 -11.60 3.12
C ILE A 197 -7.05 -10.78 3.06
N MET A 198 -6.95 -9.53 2.62
CA MET A 198 -8.08 -8.62 2.47
C MET A 198 -7.91 -7.78 1.21
N SER A 199 -9.01 -7.26 0.67
CA SER A 199 -8.98 -6.35 -0.47
C SER A 199 -9.75 -5.08 -0.20
N PHE A 200 -9.24 -3.98 -0.76
CA PHE A 200 -9.85 -2.66 -0.70
C PHE A 200 -10.09 -2.16 -2.11
N LYS A 201 -11.23 -1.51 -2.30
CA LYS A 201 -11.53 -0.80 -3.54
C LYS A 201 -10.62 0.42 -3.63
N ILE A 202 -9.95 0.59 -4.76
CA ILE A 202 -9.22 1.81 -5.09
C ILE A 202 -10.18 2.75 -5.82
N ASP A 203 -10.26 4.00 -5.42
CA ASP A 203 -11.10 5.00 -6.08
C ASP A 203 -10.40 5.59 -7.30
N ASN A 204 -9.16 6.06 -7.14
CA ASN A 204 -8.33 6.59 -8.22
C ASN A 204 -6.88 6.12 -8.05
N ILE A 205 -6.16 6.00 -9.17
CA ILE A 205 -4.77 5.53 -9.21
C ILE A 205 -3.97 6.34 -10.23
N ILE A 206 -2.71 6.62 -9.91
CA ILE A 206 -1.73 7.28 -10.78
C ILE A 206 -0.39 6.54 -10.73
N GLY A 207 0.41 6.64 -11.79
CA GLY A 207 1.74 6.03 -11.85
C GLY A 207 1.73 4.50 -12.04
N LEU A 208 0.58 3.91 -12.35
CA LEU A 208 0.54 2.52 -12.80
C LEU A 208 0.93 2.50 -14.28
N ASN A 209 1.97 1.75 -14.59
CA ASN A 209 2.45 1.54 -15.96
C ASN A 209 2.37 0.05 -16.25
N ASP A 210 1.75 -0.29 -17.36
CA ASP A 210 1.65 -1.64 -17.91
C ASP A 210 3.01 -2.19 -18.38
#